data_4ae45a45c65a7a62115163e599dee983
#
_entry.id   4ae45a45c65a7a62115163e599dee983
#
_cell.length_a   1.000
_cell.length_b   1.000
_cell.length_c   1.000
_cell.angle_alpha   90.00
_cell.angle_beta   90.00
_cell.angle_gamma   90.00
#
_symmetry.space_group_name_H-M   'P 1'
#
loop_
_entity.id
_entity.type
_entity.pdbx_description
1 polymer ?
#
loop_
_entity_poly.entity_id
_entity_poly.type
_entity_poly.pdbx_seq_one_letter_code
_entity_poly.pdbx_strand_id
1 'polypeptide(L)'
;AIYLKNKEKIFTIGNSKAVNNNNTITASNLNYDKIKNIYEAKKNVVVNDYEKDTTIYADEITYFKNEEKIFTSGNSKAVNENNTITANILEYDKIDNIFKAKKNAVANDSEKDSTIYADEITYFKNEEKIFTKGKTKALIKNKYKFNSENVSYYRNLGDLISQKRSSVEDDSGNTYKLESFVYNINKEMLRGKDVDVFAKVNENKIDQYFFSEGFFDFKNQSHIAKETKIKIHKNVFENEMLK
;
A
#
# COMPACT_ATOMS: atom_id res chain seq x y z
N ALA A 1 36.26 12.29 11.39
CA ALA A 1 35.71 11.36 12.39
C ALA A 1 36.38 11.61 13.73
N ILE A 2 35.64 11.49 14.81
CA ILE A 2 36.11 11.60 16.20
C ILE A 2 35.79 10.27 16.89
N TYR A 3 36.80 9.66 17.50
CA TYR A 3 36.64 8.45 18.31
C TYR A 3 36.82 8.78 19.79
N LEU A 4 35.78 8.55 20.58
CA LEU A 4 35.80 8.70 22.04
C LEU A 4 36.10 7.34 22.68
N LYS A 5 37.40 7.03 22.90
CA LYS A 5 37.88 5.74 23.37
C LYS A 5 37.20 5.31 24.68
N ASN A 6 37.05 6.20 25.67
CA ASN A 6 36.43 5.88 26.97
C ASN A 6 34.93 5.60 26.88
N LYS A 7 34.26 5.98 25.79
CA LYS A 7 32.83 5.75 25.54
C LYS A 7 32.58 4.76 24.46
N GLU A 8 33.59 4.24 23.79
CA GLU A 8 33.52 3.35 22.62
C GLU A 8 32.56 3.89 21.53
N LYS A 9 32.64 5.23 21.28
CA LYS A 9 31.75 5.91 20.31
C LYS A 9 32.55 6.56 19.19
N ILE A 10 32.03 6.46 17.98
CA ILE A 10 32.56 7.10 16.78
C ILE A 10 31.53 8.13 16.30
N PHE A 11 31.97 9.36 16.08
CA PHE A 11 31.18 10.43 15.48
C PHE A 11 31.83 10.89 14.19
N THR A 12 30.99 11.17 13.20
CA THR A 12 31.41 11.78 11.95
C THR A 12 30.56 13.00 11.66
N ILE A 13 31.12 14.00 11.00
CA ILE A 13 30.42 15.21 10.57
C ILE A 13 30.80 15.46 9.10
N GLY A 14 29.79 15.71 8.27
CA GLY A 14 29.94 15.95 6.83
C GLY A 14 30.21 14.67 6.03
N ASN A 15 29.37 14.37 5.06
CA ASN A 15 29.50 13.30 4.06
C ASN A 15 30.05 11.97 4.59
N SER A 16 29.39 11.45 5.61
CA SER A 16 29.81 10.27 6.32
C SER A 16 29.33 8.99 5.63
N LYS A 17 30.18 7.96 5.65
CA LYS A 17 29.85 6.64 5.10
C LYS A 17 30.31 5.54 6.07
N ALA A 18 29.41 4.63 6.41
CA ALA A 18 29.73 3.37 7.07
C ALA A 18 29.44 2.21 6.12
N VAL A 19 30.31 1.22 6.10
CA VAL A 19 30.23 0.06 5.19
C VAL A 19 30.46 -1.20 5.99
N ASN A 20 29.64 -2.20 5.76
CA ASN A 20 29.93 -3.59 6.09
C ASN A 20 29.74 -4.45 4.82
N ASN A 21 29.92 -5.76 4.90
CA ASN A 21 29.92 -6.66 3.73
C ASN A 21 28.67 -6.48 2.83
N ASN A 22 27.49 -6.30 3.42
CA ASN A 22 26.22 -6.32 2.70
C ASN A 22 25.41 -5.02 2.83
N ASN A 23 25.91 -4.04 3.59
CA ASN A 23 25.17 -2.80 3.85
C ASN A 23 26.07 -1.56 3.75
N THR A 24 25.48 -0.47 3.32
CA THR A 24 26.11 0.85 3.33
C THR A 24 25.16 1.87 3.94
N ILE A 25 25.64 2.71 4.85
CA ILE A 25 24.91 3.85 5.40
C ILE A 25 25.68 5.12 5.03
N THR A 26 24.99 6.05 4.39
CA THR A 26 25.53 7.40 4.11
C THR A 26 24.64 8.45 4.77
N ALA A 27 25.25 9.51 5.30
CA ALA A 27 24.55 10.61 5.95
C ALA A 27 25.46 11.85 6.09
N SER A 28 24.87 13.01 6.43
CA SER A 28 25.70 14.16 6.82
C SER A 28 26.39 13.91 8.18
N ASN A 29 25.68 13.29 9.13
CA ASN A 29 26.23 12.97 10.44
C ASN A 29 25.96 11.50 10.75
N LEU A 30 26.96 10.81 11.27
CA LEU A 30 26.84 9.43 11.69
C LEU A 30 27.45 9.24 13.07
N ASN A 31 26.73 8.58 13.95
CA ASN A 31 27.16 8.17 15.28
C ASN A 31 27.09 6.66 15.39
N TYR A 32 28.15 6.03 15.87
CA TYR A 32 28.17 4.60 16.17
C TYR A 32 28.56 4.37 17.62
N ASP A 33 27.65 3.79 18.38
CA ASP A 33 27.88 3.29 19.75
C ASP A 33 28.30 1.82 19.66
N LYS A 34 29.57 1.53 19.83
CA LYS A 34 30.13 0.17 19.73
C LYS A 34 29.64 -0.75 20.83
N ILE A 35 29.38 -0.21 22.05
CA ILE A 35 28.92 -1.01 23.18
C ILE A 35 27.49 -1.50 22.93
N LYS A 36 26.63 -0.57 22.53
CA LYS A 36 25.22 -0.87 22.22
C LYS A 36 25.03 -1.50 20.84
N ASN A 37 26.02 -1.39 19.98
CA ASN A 37 25.98 -1.78 18.57
C ASN A 37 24.86 -1.07 17.79
N ILE A 38 24.73 0.26 18.02
CA ILE A 38 23.69 1.11 17.42
C ILE A 38 24.35 2.15 16.51
N TYR A 39 23.83 2.26 15.29
CA TYR A 39 24.12 3.35 14.37
C TYR A 39 22.98 4.36 14.39
N GLU A 40 23.31 5.65 14.51
CA GLU A 40 22.39 6.76 14.32
C GLU A 40 22.91 7.62 13.17
N ALA A 41 22.09 7.88 12.20
CA ALA A 41 22.43 8.69 11.05
C ALA A 41 21.41 9.81 10.87
N LYS A 42 21.88 11.03 10.53
CA LYS A 42 21.05 12.22 10.43
C LYS A 42 21.39 13.03 9.19
N LYS A 43 20.36 13.59 8.59
CA LYS A 43 20.35 14.44 7.38
C LYS A 43 20.82 13.69 6.14
N ASN A 44 19.91 13.60 5.16
CA ASN A 44 20.13 12.96 3.86
C ASN A 44 20.63 11.51 4.03
N VAL A 45 19.93 10.75 4.87
CA VAL A 45 20.35 9.39 5.17
C VAL A 45 19.91 8.46 4.05
N VAL A 46 20.86 7.62 3.58
CA VAL A 46 20.60 6.53 2.64
C VAL A 46 21.21 5.25 3.22
N VAL A 47 20.42 4.22 3.32
CA VAL A 47 20.86 2.86 3.66
C VAL A 47 20.62 1.97 2.45
N ASN A 48 21.67 1.30 2.00
CA ASN A 48 21.58 0.25 0.98
C ASN A 48 21.82 -1.11 1.65
N ASP A 49 20.87 -1.99 1.49
CA ASP A 49 20.96 -3.41 1.85
C ASP A 49 21.06 -4.22 0.55
N TYR A 50 22.28 -4.62 0.21
CA TYR A 50 22.56 -5.33 -1.05
C TYR A 50 22.10 -6.79 -1.03
N GLU A 51 21.97 -7.39 0.16
CA GLU A 51 21.45 -8.75 0.29
C GLU A 51 19.94 -8.82 0.07
N LYS A 52 19.24 -7.78 0.53
CA LYS A 52 17.78 -7.70 0.44
C LYS A 52 17.31 -6.85 -0.75
N ASP A 53 18.23 -6.35 -1.57
CA ASP A 53 17.95 -5.43 -2.69
C ASP A 53 17.00 -4.32 -2.26
N THR A 54 17.38 -3.62 -1.18
CA THR A 54 16.54 -2.60 -0.57
C THR A 54 17.32 -1.33 -0.29
N THR A 55 16.81 -0.19 -0.72
CA THR A 55 17.34 1.12 -0.38
C THR A 55 16.34 1.89 0.49
N ILE A 56 16.80 2.42 1.62
CA ILE A 56 15.98 3.24 2.54
C ILE A 56 16.54 4.65 2.57
N TYR A 57 15.65 5.63 2.42
CA TYR A 57 15.90 7.06 2.53
C TYR A 57 15.13 7.61 3.74
N ALA A 58 15.72 8.54 4.49
CA ALA A 58 15.03 9.26 5.56
C ALA A 58 15.81 10.50 6.01
N ASP A 59 15.18 11.35 6.82
CA ASP A 59 15.87 12.45 7.47
C ASP A 59 16.77 11.94 8.62
N GLU A 60 16.27 10.95 9.38
CA GLU A 60 16.99 10.27 10.44
C GLU A 60 16.77 8.77 10.40
N ILE A 61 17.81 8.00 10.72
CA ILE A 61 17.77 6.54 10.84
C ILE A 61 18.48 6.10 12.08
N THR A 62 17.88 5.13 12.81
CA THR A 62 18.53 4.35 13.85
C THR A 62 18.55 2.88 13.45
N TYR A 63 19.73 2.29 13.39
CA TYR A 63 19.91 0.86 13.12
C TYR A 63 20.44 0.14 14.36
N PHE A 64 19.61 -0.75 14.89
CA PHE A 64 19.94 -1.66 16.00
C PHE A 64 20.54 -2.94 15.40
N LYS A 65 21.85 -2.98 15.30
CA LYS A 65 22.56 -4.04 14.57
C LYS A 65 22.37 -5.43 15.21
N ASN A 66 22.31 -5.51 16.54
CA ASN A 66 22.10 -6.80 17.23
C ASN A 66 20.70 -7.37 17.00
N GLU A 67 19.72 -6.50 16.72
CA GLU A 67 18.33 -6.87 16.46
C GLU A 67 18.01 -6.94 14.95
N GLU A 68 18.96 -6.54 14.11
CA GLU A 68 18.77 -6.37 12.67
C GLU A 68 17.54 -5.50 12.33
N LYS A 69 17.31 -4.41 13.13
CA LYS A 69 16.15 -3.52 12.96
C LYS A 69 16.55 -2.10 12.62
N ILE A 70 15.86 -1.54 11.64
CA ILE A 70 16.01 -0.15 11.21
C ILE A 70 14.74 0.61 11.53
N PHE A 71 14.90 1.77 12.19
CA PHE A 71 13.84 2.74 12.45
C PHE A 71 14.19 4.04 11.75
N THR A 72 13.22 4.63 11.07
CA THR A 72 13.39 5.91 10.38
C THR A 72 12.46 6.97 10.93
N SER A 73 12.80 8.22 10.75
CA SER A 73 11.90 9.34 10.96
C SER A 73 12.12 10.44 9.93
N GLY A 74 11.02 11.09 9.52
CA GLY A 74 10.99 12.16 8.52
C GLY A 74 11.25 11.67 7.09
N ASN A 75 10.34 11.98 6.18
CA ASN A 75 10.45 11.72 4.73
C ASN A 75 10.94 10.32 4.37
N SER A 76 10.42 9.33 5.09
CA SER A 76 10.90 7.95 4.99
C SER A 76 10.42 7.28 3.71
N LYS A 77 11.33 6.62 2.99
CA LYS A 77 11.05 5.90 1.75
C LYS A 77 11.90 4.65 1.69
N ALA A 78 11.27 3.51 1.44
CA ALA A 78 11.96 2.26 1.08
C ALA A 78 11.66 1.91 -0.37
N VAL A 79 12.69 1.50 -1.11
CA VAL A 79 12.61 1.10 -2.52
C VAL A 79 13.18 -0.30 -2.64
N ASN A 80 12.46 -1.16 -3.36
CA ASN A 80 12.90 -2.49 -3.71
C ASN A 80 12.34 -2.85 -5.09
N GLU A 81 13.20 -3.06 -6.08
CA GLU A 81 12.78 -3.32 -7.48
C GLU A 81 11.67 -2.37 -7.95
N ASN A 82 10.46 -2.93 -8.16
CA ASN A 82 9.29 -2.23 -8.66
C ASN A 82 8.39 -1.68 -7.54
N ASN A 83 8.82 -1.77 -6.28
CA ASN A 83 8.01 -1.40 -5.13
C ASN A 83 8.60 -0.22 -4.39
N THR A 84 7.73 0.67 -3.96
CA THR A 84 8.10 1.79 -3.11
C THR A 84 7.12 1.90 -1.95
N ILE A 85 7.64 2.06 -0.74
CA ILE A 85 6.83 2.38 0.44
C ILE A 85 7.32 3.71 1.00
N THR A 86 6.40 4.64 1.22
CA THR A 86 6.69 5.94 1.83
C THR A 86 5.82 6.15 3.06
N ALA A 87 6.35 6.83 4.07
CA ALA A 87 5.62 7.22 5.29
C ALA A 87 6.41 8.27 6.07
N ASN A 88 5.84 8.80 7.14
CA ASN A 88 6.63 9.61 8.07
C ASN A 88 7.60 8.76 8.90
N ILE A 89 7.23 7.51 9.17
CA ILE A 89 8.02 6.55 9.96
C ILE A 89 8.00 5.21 9.22
N LEU A 90 9.18 4.63 8.98
CA LEU A 90 9.34 3.25 8.55
C LEU A 90 10.09 2.47 9.62
N GLU A 91 9.63 1.26 9.86
CA GLU A 91 10.32 0.24 10.66
C GLU A 91 10.62 -0.93 9.73
N TYR A 92 11.85 -1.38 9.68
CA TYR A 92 12.24 -2.55 8.89
C TYR A 92 12.90 -3.58 9.79
N ASP A 93 12.27 -4.73 9.90
CA ASP A 93 12.82 -5.93 10.52
C ASP A 93 13.49 -6.76 9.43
N LYS A 94 14.83 -6.82 9.44
CA LYS A 94 15.61 -7.52 8.41
C LYS A 94 15.54 -9.03 8.56
N ILE A 95 15.37 -9.54 9.78
CA ILE A 95 15.28 -10.98 10.06
C ILE A 95 13.98 -11.53 9.47
N ASP A 96 12.87 -10.93 9.83
CA ASP A 96 11.55 -11.33 9.37
C ASP A 96 11.22 -10.80 7.96
N ASN A 97 12.02 -9.86 7.46
CA ASN A 97 11.84 -9.17 6.18
C ASN A 97 10.47 -8.44 6.10
N ILE A 98 10.15 -7.70 7.19
CA ILE A 98 8.87 -6.99 7.35
C ILE A 98 9.12 -5.48 7.40
N PHE A 99 8.40 -4.75 6.55
CA PHE A 99 8.30 -3.29 6.64
C PHE A 99 6.99 -2.87 7.31
N LYS A 100 7.07 -1.89 8.22
CA LYS A 100 5.90 -1.22 8.79
C LYS A 100 6.01 0.28 8.53
N ALA A 101 5.07 0.79 7.76
CA ALA A 101 4.95 2.21 7.43
C ALA A 101 3.82 2.83 8.26
N LYS A 102 4.09 3.92 8.93
CA LYS A 102 3.14 4.59 9.84
C LYS A 102 3.05 6.08 9.55
N LYS A 103 1.85 6.61 9.63
CA LYS A 103 1.49 8.01 9.36
C LYS A 103 1.69 8.38 7.89
N ASN A 104 0.57 8.54 7.19
CA ASN A 104 0.53 8.82 5.75
C ASN A 104 1.28 7.77 4.91
N ALA A 105 1.02 6.50 5.20
CA ALA A 105 1.67 5.41 4.51
C ALA A 105 1.13 5.25 3.09
N VAL A 106 2.05 5.11 2.12
CA VAL A 106 1.73 4.85 0.72
C VAL A 106 2.59 3.68 0.25
N ALA A 107 1.97 2.68 -0.34
CA ALA A 107 2.64 1.59 -1.05
C ALA A 107 2.33 1.70 -2.55
N ASN A 108 3.37 1.72 -3.36
CA ASN A 108 3.27 1.73 -4.81
C ASN A 108 3.91 0.47 -5.38
N ASP A 109 3.18 -0.22 -6.25
CA ASP A 109 3.62 -1.35 -7.05
C ASP A 109 3.55 -0.94 -8.52
N SER A 110 4.70 -0.61 -9.11
CA SER A 110 4.75 -0.12 -10.50
C SER A 110 4.55 -1.24 -11.52
N GLU A 111 4.79 -2.49 -11.16
CA GLU A 111 4.51 -3.63 -12.02
C GLU A 111 3.00 -3.86 -12.20
N LYS A 112 2.24 -3.64 -11.14
CA LYS A 112 0.78 -3.81 -11.13
C LYS A 112 0.02 -2.49 -11.35
N ASP A 113 0.73 -1.39 -11.57
CA ASP A 113 0.17 -0.04 -11.69
C ASP A 113 -0.85 0.23 -10.56
N SER A 114 -0.42 -0.03 -9.33
CA SER A 114 -1.27 0.07 -8.16
C SER A 114 -0.65 0.91 -7.05
N THR A 115 -1.49 1.74 -6.42
CA THR A 115 -1.09 2.57 -5.28
C THR A 115 -2.09 2.40 -4.15
N ILE A 116 -1.60 2.12 -2.95
CA ILE A 116 -2.39 1.94 -1.74
C ILE A 116 -2.00 3.01 -0.72
N TYR A 117 -2.99 3.69 -0.16
CA TYR A 117 -2.87 4.71 0.87
C TYR A 117 -3.55 4.23 2.15
N ALA A 118 -2.88 4.34 3.29
CA ALA A 118 -3.46 4.00 4.59
C ALA A 118 -2.78 4.75 5.74
N ASP A 119 -3.35 4.67 6.95
CA ASP A 119 -2.71 5.19 8.16
C ASP A 119 -1.46 4.37 8.53
N GLU A 120 -1.59 3.04 8.42
CA GLU A 120 -0.49 2.09 8.58
C GLU A 120 -0.50 1.05 7.46
N ILE A 121 0.67 0.71 6.95
CA ILE A 121 0.88 -0.38 5.99
C ILE A 121 1.95 -1.31 6.55
N THR A 122 1.67 -2.61 6.57
CA THR A 122 2.67 -3.65 6.83
C THR A 122 2.90 -4.45 5.55
N TYR A 123 4.14 -4.53 5.11
CA TYR A 123 4.54 -5.36 3.98
C TYR A 123 5.37 -6.54 4.47
N PHE A 124 4.82 -7.73 4.35
CA PHE A 124 5.45 -9.03 4.60
C PHE A 124 6.13 -9.46 3.30
N LYS A 125 7.39 -9.10 3.14
CA LYS A 125 8.12 -9.26 1.87
C LYS A 125 8.24 -10.72 1.47
N ASN A 126 8.49 -11.63 2.42
CA ASN A 126 8.61 -13.06 2.15
C ASN A 126 7.28 -13.70 1.71
N GLU A 127 6.14 -13.11 2.09
CA GLU A 127 4.79 -13.58 1.75
C GLU A 127 4.24 -12.85 0.52
N GLU A 128 4.94 -11.86 0.00
CA GLU A 128 4.43 -10.96 -1.04
C GLU A 128 3.06 -10.36 -0.66
N LYS A 129 2.88 -10.03 0.63
CA LYS A 129 1.62 -9.57 1.19
C LYS A 129 1.73 -8.17 1.78
N ILE A 130 0.83 -7.29 1.39
CA ILE A 130 0.61 -5.99 2.01
C ILE A 130 -0.67 -6.06 2.84
N PHE A 131 -0.61 -5.59 4.07
CA PHE A 131 -1.77 -5.41 4.93
C PHE A 131 -1.87 -3.95 5.35
N THR A 132 -3.08 -3.38 5.25
CA THR A 132 -3.37 -2.03 5.72
C THR A 132 -4.16 -2.07 7.03
N LYS A 133 -3.93 -1.09 7.90
CA LYS A 133 -4.73 -0.91 9.11
C LYS A 133 -5.45 0.43 9.05
N GLY A 134 -6.74 0.41 9.37
CA GLY A 134 -7.63 1.57 9.32
C GLY A 134 -8.12 1.89 7.90
N LYS A 135 -8.48 3.15 7.69
CA LYS A 135 -9.01 3.62 6.40
C LYS A 135 -7.98 3.43 5.30
N THR A 136 -8.44 2.81 4.22
CA THR A 136 -7.60 2.45 3.08
C THR A 136 -8.21 2.96 1.79
N LYS A 137 -7.38 3.59 0.96
CA LYS A 137 -7.71 3.91 -0.43
C LYS A 137 -6.75 3.17 -1.34
N ALA A 138 -7.25 2.60 -2.43
CA ALA A 138 -6.39 2.02 -3.46
C ALA A 138 -6.79 2.54 -4.84
N LEU A 139 -5.81 2.88 -5.65
CA LEU A 139 -5.95 3.19 -7.06
C LEU A 139 -5.28 2.07 -7.85
N ILE A 140 -6.04 1.36 -8.66
CA ILE A 140 -5.58 0.19 -9.40
C ILE A 140 -5.70 0.46 -10.90
N LYS A 141 -4.59 0.26 -11.63
CA LYS A 141 -4.47 0.50 -13.08
C LYS A 141 -4.92 1.90 -13.52
N ASN A 142 -4.80 2.88 -12.62
CA ASN A 142 -5.31 4.25 -12.81
C ASN A 142 -6.81 4.33 -13.19
N LYS A 143 -7.57 3.25 -12.99
CA LYS A 143 -8.98 3.12 -13.40
C LYS A 143 -9.91 2.91 -12.22
N TYR A 144 -9.55 2.00 -11.31
CA TYR A 144 -10.42 1.54 -10.25
C TYR A 144 -10.03 2.16 -8.92
N LYS A 145 -10.98 2.86 -8.27
CA LYS A 145 -10.76 3.49 -6.97
C LYS A 145 -11.48 2.69 -5.88
N PHE A 146 -10.73 2.20 -4.93
CA PHE A 146 -11.24 1.46 -3.78
C PHE A 146 -11.18 2.34 -2.53
N ASN A 147 -12.27 2.36 -1.76
CA ASN A 147 -12.28 2.89 -0.40
C ASN A 147 -12.77 1.78 0.53
N SER A 148 -11.98 1.44 1.53
CA SER A 148 -12.23 0.31 2.42
C SER A 148 -11.52 0.50 3.76
N GLU A 149 -11.46 -0.56 4.56
CA GLU A 149 -10.67 -0.64 5.79
C GLU A 149 -10.01 -2.01 5.89
N ASN A 150 -8.81 -2.04 6.49
CA ASN A 150 -8.10 -3.29 6.82
C ASN A 150 -7.99 -4.23 5.61
N VAL A 151 -7.41 -3.72 4.53
CA VAL A 151 -7.26 -4.43 3.26
C VAL A 151 -6.03 -5.32 3.29
N SER A 152 -6.15 -6.54 2.76
CA SER A 152 -5.02 -7.41 2.43
C SER A 152 -4.82 -7.44 0.92
N TYR A 153 -3.59 -7.25 0.46
CA TYR A 153 -3.20 -7.37 -0.93
C TYR A 153 -2.13 -8.46 -1.07
N TYR A 154 -2.46 -9.53 -1.77
CA TYR A 154 -1.56 -10.65 -2.08
C TYR A 154 -0.99 -10.44 -3.48
N ARG A 155 0.23 -9.91 -3.57
CA ARG A 155 0.85 -9.47 -4.82
C ARG A 155 1.03 -10.58 -5.85
N ASN A 156 1.48 -11.76 -5.40
CA ASN A 156 1.67 -12.94 -6.24
C ASN A 156 0.37 -13.44 -6.89
N LEU A 157 -0.75 -13.33 -6.19
CA LEU A 157 -2.08 -13.71 -6.69
C LEU A 157 -2.77 -12.58 -7.44
N GLY A 158 -2.41 -11.35 -7.13
CA GLY A 158 -3.09 -10.14 -7.58
C GLY A 158 -4.40 -9.88 -6.83
N ASP A 159 -4.60 -10.47 -5.65
CA ASP A 159 -5.87 -10.39 -4.91
C ASP A 159 -5.85 -9.29 -3.86
N LEU A 160 -6.77 -8.34 -4.00
CA LEU A 160 -7.09 -7.29 -3.04
C LEU A 160 -8.36 -7.69 -2.30
N ILE A 161 -8.30 -7.81 -0.96
CA ILE A 161 -9.37 -8.40 -0.16
C ILE A 161 -9.72 -7.50 1.02
N SER A 162 -11.01 -7.26 1.25
CA SER A 162 -11.52 -6.71 2.52
C SER A 162 -12.79 -7.40 2.98
N GLN A 163 -12.91 -7.58 4.31
CA GLN A 163 -14.10 -8.05 5.00
C GLN A 163 -14.84 -6.88 5.66
N LYS A 164 -14.62 -5.67 5.19
CA LYS A 164 -15.24 -4.44 5.69
C LYS A 164 -16.02 -3.76 4.59
N ARG A 165 -17.06 -3.03 4.99
CA ARG A 165 -17.87 -2.26 4.06
C ARG A 165 -16.98 -1.36 3.20
N SER A 166 -17.18 -1.44 1.90
CA SER A 166 -16.28 -0.88 0.90
C SER A 166 -17.03 -0.20 -0.22
N SER A 167 -16.37 0.67 -0.95
CA SER A 167 -16.84 1.17 -2.23
C SER A 167 -15.78 1.05 -3.30
N VAL A 168 -16.19 0.68 -4.49
CA VAL A 168 -15.36 0.63 -5.70
C VAL A 168 -15.97 1.56 -6.73
N GLU A 169 -15.17 2.40 -7.35
CA GLU A 169 -15.56 3.23 -8.51
C GLU A 169 -14.76 2.75 -9.70
N ASP A 170 -15.45 2.45 -10.82
CA ASP A 170 -14.81 2.09 -12.09
C ASP A 170 -14.52 3.31 -12.96
N ASP A 171 -13.87 3.11 -14.10
CA ASP A 171 -13.51 4.16 -15.05
C ASP A 171 -14.71 4.79 -15.77
N SER A 172 -15.86 4.13 -15.77
CA SER A 172 -17.13 4.65 -16.29
C SER A 172 -17.90 5.51 -15.27
N GLY A 173 -17.40 5.56 -14.01
CA GLY A 173 -18.02 6.29 -12.91
C GLY A 173 -19.15 5.52 -12.22
N ASN A 174 -19.28 4.22 -12.47
CA ASN A 174 -20.18 3.38 -11.69
C ASN A 174 -19.60 3.15 -10.31
N THR A 175 -20.48 3.10 -9.29
CA THR A 175 -20.09 2.85 -7.92
C THR A 175 -20.69 1.55 -7.42
N TYR A 176 -19.85 0.71 -6.85
CA TYR A 176 -20.20 -0.57 -6.23
C TYR A 176 -19.98 -0.43 -4.72
N LYS A 177 -21.02 -0.56 -3.90
CA LYS A 177 -20.92 -0.63 -2.44
C LYS A 177 -21.10 -2.06 -2.00
N LEU A 178 -20.20 -2.57 -1.14
CA LEU A 178 -20.14 -3.98 -0.79
C LEU A 178 -19.84 -4.14 0.70
N GLU A 179 -20.41 -5.15 1.36
CA GLU A 179 -20.03 -5.49 2.75
C GLU A 179 -18.65 -6.13 2.83
N SER A 180 -18.27 -6.90 1.79
CA SER A 180 -16.95 -7.49 1.65
C SER A 180 -16.63 -7.68 0.18
N PHE A 181 -15.34 -7.72 -0.17
CA PHE A 181 -14.94 -7.96 -1.56
C PHE A 181 -13.64 -8.75 -1.69
N VAL A 182 -13.49 -9.39 -2.84
CA VAL A 182 -12.25 -9.86 -3.44
C VAL A 182 -12.16 -9.26 -4.83
N TYR A 183 -11.08 -8.52 -5.09
CA TYR A 183 -10.78 -8.00 -6.42
C TYR A 183 -9.46 -8.57 -6.93
N ASN A 184 -9.48 -9.24 -8.07
CA ASN A 184 -8.28 -9.74 -8.71
C ASN A 184 -7.78 -8.74 -9.76
N ILE A 185 -6.63 -8.13 -9.51
CA ILE A 185 -6.03 -7.07 -10.35
C ILE A 185 -5.66 -7.61 -11.75
N ASN A 186 -5.15 -8.83 -11.82
CA ASN A 186 -4.68 -9.43 -13.07
C ASN A 186 -5.85 -9.75 -14.02
N LYS A 187 -6.98 -10.18 -13.46
CA LYS A 187 -8.18 -10.57 -14.17
C LYS A 187 -9.20 -9.44 -14.33
N GLU A 188 -9.04 -8.35 -13.57
CA GLU A 188 -10.01 -7.25 -13.44
C GLU A 188 -11.41 -7.73 -13.03
N MET A 189 -11.42 -8.66 -12.05
CA MET A 189 -12.64 -9.31 -11.56
C MET A 189 -12.93 -8.89 -10.11
N LEU A 190 -14.13 -8.36 -9.87
CA LEU A 190 -14.64 -8.02 -8.55
C LEU A 190 -15.71 -9.02 -8.14
N ARG A 191 -15.57 -9.60 -6.95
CA ARG A 191 -16.61 -10.39 -6.29
C ARG A 191 -16.95 -9.73 -4.96
N GLY A 192 -18.24 -9.61 -4.66
CA GLY A 192 -18.68 -9.01 -3.40
C GLY A 192 -19.97 -9.60 -2.87
N LYS A 193 -20.23 -9.34 -1.58
CA LYS A 193 -21.47 -9.67 -0.89
C LYS A 193 -22.23 -8.40 -0.54
N ASP A 194 -23.56 -8.51 -0.50
CA ASP A 194 -24.49 -7.40 -0.21
C ASP A 194 -24.11 -6.16 -1.04
N VAL A 195 -24.29 -6.30 -2.34
CA VAL A 195 -23.77 -5.36 -3.34
C VAL A 195 -24.86 -4.39 -3.78
N ASP A 196 -24.61 -3.09 -3.62
CA ASP A 196 -25.38 -2.01 -4.20
C ASP A 196 -24.59 -1.40 -5.37
N VAL A 197 -25.06 -1.54 -6.58
CA VAL A 197 -24.47 -0.91 -7.77
C VAL A 197 -25.25 0.33 -8.15
N PHE A 198 -24.55 1.44 -8.31
CA PHE A 198 -25.05 2.71 -8.83
C PHE A 198 -24.45 2.91 -10.21
N ALA A 199 -25.18 2.51 -11.24
CA ALA A 199 -24.72 2.60 -12.61
C ALA A 199 -25.08 3.97 -13.20
N LYS A 200 -24.08 4.69 -13.66
CA LYS A 200 -24.21 6.01 -14.27
C LYS A 200 -24.71 5.86 -15.71
N VAL A 201 -25.95 6.25 -15.97
CA VAL A 201 -26.54 6.27 -17.32
C VAL A 201 -26.14 7.56 -18.06
N ASN A 202 -26.21 8.70 -17.37
CA ASN A 202 -25.70 9.99 -17.82
C ASN A 202 -25.45 10.89 -16.61
N GLU A 203 -25.12 12.18 -16.80
CA GLU A 203 -24.76 13.08 -15.69
C GLU A 203 -25.80 13.19 -14.58
N ASN A 204 -27.11 13.03 -14.91
CA ASN A 204 -28.21 13.23 -13.98
C ASN A 204 -29.04 11.96 -13.73
N LYS A 205 -28.67 10.80 -14.28
CA LYS A 205 -29.46 9.58 -14.20
C LYS A 205 -28.60 8.42 -13.75
N ILE A 206 -29.08 7.73 -12.70
CA ILE A 206 -28.41 6.59 -12.07
C ILE A 206 -29.42 5.46 -11.95
N ASP A 207 -29.10 4.29 -12.49
CA ASP A 207 -29.80 3.07 -12.21
C ASP A 207 -29.20 2.37 -11.00
N GLN A 208 -30.02 1.71 -10.21
CA GLN A 208 -29.59 1.03 -9.00
C GLN A 208 -29.89 -0.45 -9.07
N TYR A 209 -28.91 -1.27 -8.75
CA TYR A 209 -29.00 -2.72 -8.73
C TYR A 209 -28.58 -3.22 -7.34
N PHE A 210 -29.33 -4.14 -6.77
CA PHE A 210 -29.07 -4.73 -5.46
C PHE A 210 -28.91 -6.23 -5.62
N PHE A 211 -27.86 -6.80 -5.05
CA PHE A 211 -27.52 -8.21 -5.16
C PHE A 211 -27.09 -8.75 -3.78
N SER A 212 -27.50 -9.97 -3.42
CA SER A 212 -26.92 -10.64 -2.25
C SER A 212 -25.48 -11.07 -2.49
N GLU A 213 -25.13 -11.41 -3.74
CA GLU A 213 -23.77 -11.69 -4.18
C GLU A 213 -23.63 -11.27 -5.64
N GLY A 214 -22.53 -10.56 -5.96
CA GLY A 214 -22.21 -10.12 -7.31
C GLY A 214 -20.81 -10.53 -7.73
N PHE A 215 -20.67 -10.89 -9.00
CA PHE A 215 -19.43 -11.16 -9.69
C PHE A 215 -19.37 -10.28 -10.94
N PHE A 216 -18.37 -9.42 -11.02
CA PHE A 216 -18.23 -8.39 -12.06
C PHE A 216 -16.91 -8.60 -12.79
N ASP A 217 -16.96 -8.96 -14.03
CA ASP A 217 -15.82 -9.01 -14.95
C ASP A 217 -15.73 -7.67 -15.68
N PHE A 218 -14.90 -6.78 -15.19
CA PHE A 218 -14.76 -5.43 -15.76
C PHE A 218 -14.08 -5.46 -17.14
N LYS A 219 -13.22 -6.45 -17.37
CA LYS A 219 -12.53 -6.60 -18.65
C LYS A 219 -13.48 -6.98 -19.78
N ASN A 220 -14.39 -7.92 -19.52
CA ASN A 220 -15.36 -8.43 -20.50
C ASN A 220 -16.73 -7.75 -20.38
N GLN A 221 -16.90 -6.79 -19.46
CA GLN A 221 -18.14 -6.07 -19.19
C GLN A 221 -19.33 -7.00 -18.94
N SER A 222 -19.08 -8.11 -18.24
CA SER A 222 -20.10 -9.11 -17.91
C SER A 222 -20.27 -9.25 -16.41
N HIS A 223 -21.51 -9.46 -15.98
CA HIS A 223 -21.85 -9.51 -14.55
C HIS A 223 -22.79 -10.69 -14.29
N ILE A 224 -22.52 -11.39 -13.18
CA ILE A 224 -23.38 -12.46 -12.67
C ILE A 224 -23.75 -12.08 -11.24
N ALA A 225 -25.03 -12.15 -10.92
CA ALA A 225 -25.52 -11.76 -9.61
C ALA A 225 -26.63 -12.70 -9.11
N LYS A 226 -26.77 -12.76 -7.79
CA LYS A 226 -27.86 -13.52 -7.12
C LYS A 226 -28.82 -12.56 -6.46
N GLU A 227 -30.10 -12.97 -6.41
CA GLU A 227 -31.18 -12.26 -5.69
C GLU A 227 -31.26 -10.79 -6.10
N THR A 228 -31.45 -10.58 -7.40
CA THR A 228 -31.36 -9.26 -8.03
C THR A 228 -32.63 -8.43 -7.80
N LYS A 229 -32.47 -7.20 -7.32
CA LYS A 229 -33.50 -6.15 -7.29
C LYS A 229 -33.00 -4.96 -8.10
N ILE A 230 -33.82 -4.49 -9.05
CA ILE A 230 -33.45 -3.41 -9.98
C ILE A 230 -34.37 -2.21 -9.73
N LYS A 231 -33.79 -1.02 -9.64
CA LYS A 231 -34.50 0.25 -9.63
C LYS A 231 -33.99 1.13 -10.75
N ILE A 232 -34.79 1.26 -11.80
CA ILE A 232 -34.47 2.04 -12.98
C ILE A 232 -35.03 3.46 -12.80
N HIS A 233 -34.36 4.46 -13.35
CA HIS A 233 -34.89 5.83 -13.32
C HIS A 233 -36.16 5.92 -14.20
N LYS A 234 -37.13 6.71 -13.74
CA LYS A 234 -38.52 6.76 -14.25
C LYS A 234 -38.70 6.88 -15.77
N ASN A 235 -37.77 7.50 -16.49
CA ASN A 235 -37.95 7.85 -17.89
C ASN A 235 -37.75 6.69 -18.91
N VAL A 236 -37.37 5.50 -18.47
CA VAL A 236 -37.22 4.35 -19.41
C VAL A 236 -38.55 3.77 -19.83
N PHE A 237 -39.59 3.85 -19.01
CA PHE A 237 -40.91 3.30 -19.30
C PHE A 237 -41.94 4.33 -19.82
N GLU A 238 -41.70 5.62 -19.60
CA GLU A 238 -42.68 6.66 -20.01
C GLU A 238 -42.74 6.92 -21.52
N ASN A 239 -41.73 6.52 -22.28
CA ASN A 239 -41.71 6.79 -23.75
C ASN A 239 -42.14 5.60 -24.64
N GLU A 240 -42.32 4.40 -24.10
CA GLU A 240 -42.72 3.23 -24.90
C GLU A 240 -44.19 2.80 -24.72
N MET A 241 -44.90 3.36 -23.76
CA MET A 241 -46.34 3.03 -23.55
C MET A 241 -47.31 3.99 -24.27
N LEU A 242 -46.85 4.90 -25.07
CA LEU A 242 -47.69 5.86 -25.82
C LEU A 242 -47.50 5.85 -27.33
N LYS A 243 -47.16 4.68 -27.89
CA LYS A 243 -47.23 4.50 -29.35
C LYS A 243 -47.98 3.27 -29.72
#